data_2c2738b1ec4fafe6539e158b7f5f8042
#
_entry.id   2c2738b1ec4fafe6539e158b7f5f8042
#
_cell.length_a   1.000
_cell.length_b   1.000
_cell.length_c   1.000
_cell.angle_alpha   90.00
_cell.angle_beta   90.00
_cell.angle_gamma   90.00
#
_symmetry.space_group_name_H-M   'P 1'
#
loop_
_entity.id
_entity.type
_entity.pdbx_description
1 polymer ?
#
loop_
_entity_poly.entity_id
_entity_poly.type
_entity_poly.pdbx_seq_one_letter_code
_entity_poly.pdbx_strand_id
1 'polypeptide(L)'
;MGKFFLRFFLIILIIIVSIVLFLTYFGLETDRFDNLIKNKTNEINQNIKIEFQRTKIHLNPTKLNLVVKLQKPKILLKNNEIDLSKLDLFLSLKSFFSSDFLLKRAEVAFIKNDIKDLTKITNIFLPRIINKQLSKIFE
;
A
#
# COMPACT_ATOMS: atom_id res chain seq x y z
N MET A 1 7.69 7.07 45.82
CA MET A 1 7.99 7.36 44.41
C MET A 1 7.45 6.28 43.44
N GLY A 2 7.46 4.98 43.80
CA GLY A 2 7.02 3.91 42.88
C GLY A 2 5.57 3.98 42.38
N LYS A 3 4.61 4.40 43.22
CA LYS A 3 3.19 4.47 42.83
C LYS A 3 2.89 5.58 41.81
N PHE A 4 3.64 6.67 41.82
CA PHE A 4 3.51 7.74 40.83
C PHE A 4 4.06 7.28 39.47
N PHE A 5 5.21 6.61 39.48
CA PHE A 5 5.84 6.08 38.27
C PHE A 5 4.97 5.00 37.59
N LEU A 6 4.35 4.14 38.41
CA LEU A 6 3.44 3.10 37.92
C LEU A 6 2.19 3.71 37.26
N ARG A 7 1.59 4.75 37.86
CA ARG A 7 0.44 5.46 37.28
C ARG A 7 0.77 6.15 35.97
N PHE A 8 1.93 6.81 35.94
CA PHE A 8 2.42 7.48 34.73
C PHE A 8 2.67 6.49 33.60
N PHE A 9 3.29 5.36 33.88
CA PHE A 9 3.51 4.29 32.91
C PHE A 9 2.20 3.70 32.38
N LEU A 10 1.22 3.51 33.25
CA LEU A 10 -0.09 3.00 32.88
C LEU A 10 -0.86 3.96 31.97
N ILE A 11 -0.76 5.27 32.19
CA ILE A 11 -1.34 6.30 31.32
C ILE A 11 -0.70 6.25 29.93
N ILE A 12 0.63 6.17 29.86
CA ILE A 12 1.34 6.06 28.58
C ILE A 12 0.93 4.79 27.83
N LEU A 13 0.82 3.67 28.53
CA LEU A 13 0.39 2.40 27.93
C LEU A 13 -1.01 2.52 27.33
N ILE A 14 -1.96 3.12 28.03
CA ILE A 14 -3.33 3.35 27.54
C ILE A 14 -3.31 4.23 26.29
N ILE A 15 -2.51 5.28 26.25
CA ILE A 15 -2.38 6.16 25.09
C ILE A 15 -1.85 5.38 23.89
N ILE A 16 -0.79 4.59 24.07
CA ILE A 16 -0.20 3.77 23.00
C ILE A 16 -1.23 2.77 22.46
N VAL A 17 -1.92 2.05 23.33
CA VAL A 17 -2.97 1.09 22.93
C VAL A 17 -4.09 1.81 22.17
N SER A 18 -4.52 2.98 22.62
CA SER A 18 -5.56 3.78 21.94
C SER A 18 -5.12 4.21 20.53
N ILE A 19 -3.88 4.63 20.36
CA ILE A 19 -3.32 5.00 19.04
C ILE A 19 -3.27 3.78 18.12
N VAL A 20 -2.81 2.63 18.62
CA VAL A 20 -2.75 1.39 17.84
C VAL A 20 -4.14 0.95 17.39
N LEU A 21 -5.13 0.98 18.30
CA LEU A 21 -6.52 0.65 17.96
C LEU A 21 -7.10 1.64 16.93
N PHE A 22 -6.86 2.93 17.12
CA PHE A 22 -7.31 3.95 16.18
C PHE A 22 -6.73 3.71 14.77
N LEU A 23 -5.42 3.51 14.65
CA LEU A 23 -4.77 3.25 13.37
C LEU A 23 -5.22 1.92 12.74
N THR A 24 -5.57 0.93 13.56
CA THR A 24 -6.02 -0.38 13.08
C THR A 24 -7.43 -0.30 12.50
N TYR A 25 -8.36 0.35 13.19
CA TYR A 25 -9.79 0.37 12.81
C TYR A 25 -10.16 1.54 11.91
N PHE A 26 -9.71 2.74 12.26
CA PHE A 26 -10.09 3.96 11.52
C PHE A 26 -9.08 4.33 10.44
N GLY A 27 -7.80 4.08 10.69
CA GLY A 27 -6.72 4.52 9.83
C GLY A 27 -6.48 6.03 9.89
N LEU A 28 -5.41 6.47 9.28
CA LEU A 28 -5.02 7.88 9.18
C LEU A 28 -4.96 8.29 7.71
N GLU A 29 -5.71 9.34 7.34
CA GLU A 29 -5.57 9.96 6.03
C GLU A 29 -4.30 10.81 5.99
N THR A 30 -3.48 10.64 4.97
CA THR A 30 -2.23 11.36 4.80
C THR A 30 -1.81 11.38 3.34
N ASP A 31 -1.18 12.45 2.93
CA ASP A 31 -0.55 12.66 1.63
C ASP A 31 0.97 12.37 1.62
N ARG A 32 1.51 11.99 2.79
CA ARG A 32 2.94 11.75 2.96
C ARG A 32 3.54 10.77 1.96
N PHE A 33 2.77 9.74 1.59
CA PHE A 33 3.23 8.71 0.66
C PHE A 33 2.84 8.96 -0.80
N ASP A 34 2.03 9.98 -1.08
CA ASP A 34 1.51 10.24 -2.43
C ASP A 34 2.64 10.45 -3.44
N ASN A 35 3.59 11.30 -3.12
CA ASN A 35 4.74 11.57 -3.99
C ASN A 35 5.67 10.36 -4.10
N LEU A 36 5.86 9.61 -3.00
CA LEU A 36 6.69 8.41 -3.00
C LEU A 36 6.09 7.32 -3.90
N ILE A 37 4.78 7.10 -3.83
CA ILE A 37 4.06 6.13 -4.66
C ILE A 37 4.16 6.51 -6.12
N LYS A 38 3.88 7.78 -6.45
CA LYS A 38 3.96 8.30 -7.83
C LYS A 38 5.37 8.18 -8.40
N ASN A 39 6.37 8.58 -7.63
CA ASN A 39 7.78 8.52 -8.05
C ASN A 39 8.24 7.08 -8.26
N LYS A 40 7.94 6.17 -7.32
CA LYS A 40 8.30 4.76 -7.46
C LYS A 40 7.63 4.10 -8.66
N THR A 41 6.40 4.45 -8.97
CA THR A 41 5.72 3.96 -10.18
C THR A 41 6.41 4.44 -11.45
N ASN A 42 6.79 5.73 -11.51
CA ASN A 42 7.51 6.28 -12.65
C ASN A 42 8.92 5.68 -12.82
N GLU A 43 9.60 5.33 -11.71
CA GLU A 43 10.89 4.63 -11.74
C GLU A 43 10.77 3.24 -12.38
N ILE A 44 9.68 2.52 -12.09
CA ILE A 44 9.43 1.18 -12.64
C ILE A 44 9.15 1.27 -14.14
N ASN A 45 8.30 2.19 -14.56
CA ASN A 45 7.97 2.42 -15.97
C ASN A 45 7.46 3.84 -16.18
N GLN A 46 8.19 4.63 -16.97
CA GLN A 46 7.84 6.02 -17.28
C GLN A 46 6.51 6.21 -18.03
N ASN A 47 6.01 5.15 -18.66
CA ASN A 47 4.72 5.14 -19.37
C ASN A 47 3.52 4.85 -18.48
N ILE A 48 3.75 4.56 -17.20
CA ILE A 48 2.72 4.22 -16.22
C ILE A 48 2.64 5.35 -15.20
N LYS A 49 1.44 5.87 -15.00
CA LYS A 49 1.14 6.79 -13.90
C LYS A 49 0.03 6.21 -13.06
N ILE A 50 0.13 6.40 -11.75
CA ILE A 50 -0.95 6.07 -10.82
C ILE A 50 -1.58 7.37 -10.34
N GLU A 51 -2.89 7.46 -10.46
CA GLU A 51 -3.71 8.52 -9.88
C GLU A 51 -4.62 7.94 -8.82
N PHE A 52 -4.85 8.69 -7.77
CA PHE A 52 -5.76 8.36 -6.67
C PHE A 52 -6.20 9.64 -5.96
N GLN A 53 -7.33 9.58 -5.27
CA GLN A 53 -7.88 10.76 -4.60
C GLN A 53 -7.24 11.02 -3.25
N ARG A 54 -7.11 9.97 -2.44
CA ARG A 54 -6.58 10.05 -1.07
C ARG A 54 -5.86 8.77 -0.71
N THR A 55 -4.91 8.92 0.19
CA THR A 55 -4.18 7.81 0.80
C THR A 55 -4.63 7.63 2.24
N LYS A 56 -4.99 6.41 2.62
CA LYS A 56 -5.35 6.05 3.99
C LYS A 56 -4.44 4.97 4.52
N ILE A 57 -3.83 5.21 5.66
CA ILE A 57 -2.90 4.28 6.29
C ILE A 57 -3.62 3.54 7.41
N HIS A 58 -3.54 2.23 7.39
CA HIS A 58 -3.94 1.36 8.49
C HIS A 58 -2.73 0.61 9.06
N LEU A 59 -2.75 0.39 10.35
CA LEU A 59 -1.79 -0.48 11.01
C LEU A 59 -2.35 -1.91 11.07
N ASN A 60 -1.56 -2.88 10.64
CA ASN A 60 -1.84 -4.28 10.89
C ASN A 60 -0.96 -4.76 12.04
N PRO A 61 -1.49 -4.88 13.27
CA PRO A 61 -0.70 -5.22 14.43
C PRO A 61 -0.22 -6.68 14.41
N THR A 62 -0.98 -7.58 13.78
CA THR A 62 -0.65 -9.01 13.69
C THR A 62 0.59 -9.27 12.83
N LYS A 63 0.73 -8.54 11.72
CA LYS A 63 1.84 -8.70 10.77
C LYS A 63 2.90 -7.62 10.92
N LEU A 64 2.72 -6.68 11.85
CA LEU A 64 3.59 -5.52 12.07
C LEU A 64 3.95 -4.80 10.77
N ASN A 65 2.93 -4.50 9.98
CA ASN A 65 3.09 -3.74 8.74
C ASN A 65 2.04 -2.62 8.63
N LEU A 66 2.33 -1.66 7.76
CA LEU A 66 1.40 -0.62 7.37
C LEU A 66 0.69 -1.04 6.09
N VAL A 67 -0.60 -0.81 6.05
CA VAL A 67 -1.43 -1.00 4.85
C VAL A 67 -1.82 0.38 4.35
N VAL A 68 -1.29 0.75 3.20
CA VAL A 68 -1.62 2.00 2.52
C VAL A 68 -2.70 1.70 1.50
N LYS A 69 -3.92 2.19 1.76
CA LYS A 69 -5.08 2.03 0.89
C LYS A 69 -5.24 3.28 0.03
N LEU A 70 -5.23 3.11 -1.28
CA LEU A 70 -5.48 4.19 -2.22
C LEU A 70 -6.96 4.25 -2.56
N GLN A 71 -7.57 5.44 -2.43
CA GLN A 71 -8.98 5.64 -2.75
C GLN A 71 -9.14 6.02 -4.22
N LYS A 72 -10.05 5.30 -4.91
CA LYS A 72 -10.32 5.45 -6.33
C LYS A 72 -9.04 5.43 -7.18
N PRO A 73 -8.23 4.38 -7.04
CA PRO A 73 -6.98 4.30 -7.78
C PRO A 73 -7.26 4.07 -9.26
N LYS A 74 -6.46 4.74 -10.10
CA LYS A 74 -6.47 4.62 -11.55
C LYS A 74 -5.06 4.43 -12.07
N ILE A 75 -4.91 3.61 -13.07
CA ILE A 75 -3.65 3.45 -13.79
C ILE A 75 -3.78 4.10 -15.17
N LEU A 76 -2.91 5.03 -15.46
CA LEU A 76 -2.80 5.66 -16.77
C LEU A 76 -1.66 5.00 -17.54
N LEU A 77 -1.98 4.43 -18.68
CA LEU A 77 -1.06 3.80 -19.62
C LEU A 77 -1.12 4.56 -20.94
N LYS A 78 -0.14 5.38 -21.24
CA LYS A 78 -0.04 6.19 -22.48
C LYS A 78 -1.36 6.74 -23.03
N ASN A 79 -2.28 5.87 -23.48
CA ASN A 79 -3.57 6.23 -24.10
C ASN A 79 -4.77 5.52 -23.45
N ASN A 80 -4.56 4.73 -22.41
CA ASN A 80 -5.62 3.98 -21.74
C ASN A 80 -5.66 4.31 -20.25
N GLU A 81 -6.85 4.55 -19.74
CA GLU A 81 -7.13 4.73 -18.32
C GLU A 81 -7.82 3.46 -17.79
N ILE A 82 -7.32 2.92 -16.69
CA ILE A 82 -7.84 1.71 -16.09
C ILE A 82 -8.23 2.03 -14.65
N ASP A 83 -9.51 1.96 -14.39
CA ASP A 83 -10.06 2.11 -13.04
C ASP A 83 -9.84 0.84 -12.24
N LEU A 84 -9.28 0.98 -11.05
CA LEU A 84 -9.11 -0.11 -10.10
C LEU A 84 -10.17 -0.02 -9.02
N SER A 85 -10.69 -1.17 -8.59
CA SER A 85 -11.60 -1.23 -7.43
C SER A 85 -10.83 -1.10 -6.12
N LYS A 86 -9.58 -1.58 -6.08
CA LYS A 86 -8.74 -1.59 -4.89
C LYS A 86 -7.26 -1.59 -5.27
N LEU A 87 -6.48 -0.78 -4.55
CA LEU A 87 -5.03 -0.86 -4.56
C LEU A 87 -4.51 -0.66 -3.13
N ASP A 88 -4.06 -1.75 -2.52
CA ASP A 88 -3.49 -1.76 -1.18
C ASP A 88 -2.01 -2.08 -1.25
N LEU A 89 -1.20 -1.23 -0.64
CA LEU A 89 0.25 -1.40 -0.55
C LEU A 89 0.63 -1.76 0.88
N PHE A 90 1.36 -2.85 1.04
CA PHE A 90 1.84 -3.33 2.33
C PHE A 90 3.29 -2.91 2.52
N LEU A 91 3.52 -2.01 3.46
CA LEU A 91 4.82 -1.43 3.75
C LEU A 91 5.38 -1.96 5.06
N SER A 92 6.71 -1.94 5.17
CA SER A 92 7.37 -2.13 6.47
C SER A 92 7.04 -0.97 7.41
N LEU A 93 6.91 -1.25 8.73
CA LEU A 93 6.78 -0.18 9.73
C LEU A 93 7.94 0.83 9.67
N LYS A 94 9.12 0.40 9.26
CA LYS A 94 10.28 1.28 9.07
C LYS A 94 9.99 2.39 8.06
N SER A 95 9.19 2.14 7.03
CA SER A 95 8.81 3.14 6.02
C SER A 95 8.03 4.32 6.60
N PHE A 96 7.44 4.16 7.78
CA PHE A 96 6.76 5.28 8.47
C PHE A 96 7.72 6.26 9.10
N PHE A 97 8.85 5.76 9.61
CA PHE A 97 9.84 6.55 10.34
C PHE A 97 11.03 6.98 9.49
N SER A 98 11.27 6.29 8.37
CA SER A 98 12.33 6.60 7.41
C SER A 98 11.77 7.15 6.11
N SER A 99 12.63 7.75 5.30
CA SER A 99 12.28 8.17 3.93
C SER A 99 12.27 7.00 2.95
N ASP A 100 12.62 5.79 3.40
CA ASP A 100 12.71 4.61 2.55
C ASP A 100 11.35 3.95 2.38
N PHE A 101 10.91 3.84 1.13
CA PHE A 101 9.67 3.16 0.77
C PHE A 101 9.92 1.66 0.61
N LEU A 102 9.79 0.91 1.70
CA LEU A 102 10.01 -0.54 1.71
C LEU A 102 8.69 -1.28 1.46
N LEU A 103 8.35 -1.46 0.19
CA LEU A 103 7.19 -2.22 -0.25
C LEU A 103 7.41 -3.72 -0.01
N LYS A 104 6.52 -4.34 0.76
CA LYS A 104 6.52 -5.79 1.00
C LYS A 104 5.61 -6.53 0.03
N ARG A 105 4.43 -5.97 -0.26
CA ARG A 105 3.41 -6.56 -1.11
C ARG A 105 2.47 -5.48 -1.64
N ALA A 106 1.92 -5.70 -2.82
CA ALA A 106 0.82 -4.92 -3.37
C ALA A 106 -0.35 -5.85 -3.70
N GLU A 107 -1.56 -5.45 -3.35
CA GLU A 107 -2.81 -6.12 -3.72
C GLU A 107 -3.60 -5.19 -4.64
N VAL A 108 -3.93 -5.72 -5.82
CA VAL A 108 -4.67 -4.99 -6.84
C VAL A 108 -5.96 -5.73 -7.14
N ALA A 109 -7.09 -5.03 -7.11
CA ALA A 109 -8.35 -5.57 -7.58
C ALA A 109 -8.91 -4.68 -8.70
N PHE A 110 -9.35 -5.32 -9.77
CA PHE A 110 -9.87 -4.67 -10.97
C PHE A 110 -11.39 -4.61 -10.94
N ILE A 111 -11.96 -3.60 -11.58
CA ILE A 111 -13.39 -3.53 -11.82
C ILE A 111 -13.73 -4.52 -12.94
N LYS A 112 -14.75 -5.33 -12.72
CA LYS A 112 -15.09 -6.57 -13.44
C LYS A 112 -15.26 -6.48 -14.97
N ASN A 113 -15.13 -5.31 -15.58
CA ASN A 113 -15.48 -5.10 -16.99
C ASN A 113 -14.33 -5.17 -18.01
N ASP A 114 -13.06 -5.26 -17.57
CA ASP A 114 -11.92 -5.18 -18.48
C ASP A 114 -10.86 -6.27 -18.27
N ILE A 115 -11.29 -7.53 -18.47
CA ILE A 115 -10.37 -8.69 -18.47
C ILE A 115 -9.30 -8.59 -19.59
N LYS A 116 -9.62 -7.91 -20.69
CA LYS A 116 -8.68 -7.71 -21.81
C LYS A 116 -7.51 -6.78 -21.46
N ASP A 117 -7.69 -5.85 -20.52
CA ASP A 117 -6.63 -4.95 -20.08
C ASP A 117 -5.76 -5.56 -18.95
N LEU A 118 -6.26 -6.61 -18.27
CA LEU A 118 -5.49 -7.38 -17.29
C LEU A 118 -4.22 -7.99 -17.88
N THR A 119 -4.29 -8.54 -19.08
CA THR A 119 -3.13 -9.14 -19.75
C THR A 119 -2.07 -8.11 -20.11
N LYS A 120 -2.47 -6.88 -20.44
CA LYS A 120 -1.53 -5.78 -20.69
C LYS A 120 -0.82 -5.34 -19.41
N ILE A 121 -1.54 -5.29 -18.29
CA ILE A 121 -0.98 -4.87 -17.00
C ILE A 121 -0.07 -5.94 -16.42
N THR A 122 -0.47 -7.22 -16.47
CA THR A 122 0.37 -8.32 -15.98
C THR A 122 1.71 -8.37 -16.71
N ASN A 123 1.74 -8.12 -18.01
CA ASN A 123 2.97 -8.08 -18.79
C ASN A 123 3.88 -6.88 -18.44
N ILE A 124 3.33 -5.82 -17.83
CA ILE A 124 4.06 -4.61 -17.45
C ILE A 124 4.59 -4.70 -16.02
N PHE A 125 3.80 -5.25 -15.09
CA PHE A 125 4.12 -5.30 -13.66
C PHE A 125 4.82 -6.59 -13.22
N LEU A 126 4.67 -7.67 -13.96
CA LEU A 126 5.40 -8.90 -13.66
C LEU A 126 6.82 -8.80 -14.21
N PRO A 127 7.85 -8.82 -13.37
CA PRO A 127 9.21 -9.01 -13.84
C PRO A 127 9.28 -10.27 -14.70
N ARG A 128 10.12 -10.27 -15.74
CA ARG A 128 10.34 -11.42 -16.66
C ARG A 128 10.56 -12.76 -15.94
N ILE A 129 10.95 -12.74 -14.69
CA ILE A 129 11.18 -13.91 -13.83
C ILE A 129 9.87 -14.63 -13.48
N ILE A 130 8.78 -13.92 -13.28
CA ILE A 130 7.48 -14.53 -12.91
C ILE A 130 6.77 -15.08 -14.15
N ASN A 131 6.94 -14.44 -15.31
CA ASN A 131 6.42 -14.99 -16.58
C ASN A 131 7.01 -16.37 -16.89
N LYS A 132 8.27 -16.62 -16.52
CA LYS A 132 8.92 -17.92 -16.73
C LYS A 132 8.44 -19.01 -15.76
N GLN A 133 7.90 -18.63 -14.60
CA GLN A 133 7.30 -19.56 -13.64
C GLN A 133 5.84 -19.85 -13.94
N LEU A 134 5.09 -18.87 -14.43
CA LEU A 134 3.69 -19.06 -14.80
C LEU A 134 3.54 -19.92 -16.08
N SER A 135 4.41 -19.77 -17.06
CA SER A 135 4.39 -20.61 -18.26
C SER A 135 4.60 -22.11 -17.95
N LYS A 136 5.30 -22.43 -16.85
CA LYS A 136 5.49 -23.82 -16.41
C LYS A 136 4.29 -24.42 -15.66
N ILE A 137 3.34 -23.61 -15.24
CA ILE A 137 2.13 -24.06 -14.51
C ILE A 137 0.99 -24.34 -15.47
N PHE A 138 1.04 -23.78 -16.69
CA PHE A 138 -0.01 -23.91 -17.71
C PHE A 138 0.39 -24.80 -18.90
N GLU A 139 1.54 -25.47 -18.87
CA GLU A 139 1.91 -26.62 -19.72
C GLU A 139 1.55 -27.94 -19.01
#